data_cd2298c4dbd346a2cce92a67554f1fa3
#
_entry.id   cd2298c4dbd346a2cce92a67554f1fa3
#
_cell.length_a   1.000
_cell.length_b   1.000
_cell.length_c   1.000
_cell.angle_alpha   90.00
_cell.angle_beta   90.00
_cell.angle_gamma   90.00
#
_symmetry.space_group_name_H-M   'P 1'
#
loop_
_entity.id
_entity.type
_entity.pdbx_description
1 polymer ?
#
loop_
_entity_poly.entity_id
_entity_poly.type
_entity_poly.pdbx_seq_one_letter_code
_entity_poly.pdbx_strand_id
1 'polypeptide(L)'
;MNSNDLREKLIIPAVVGALYAALTMLLAPISYGNLQFRISEALCVLPVFFPYTSVGLFLGCALANMISAAGILDVVFGSLATLCAGLCAAACGREARRTGAMPSAAMRVLACLSPVAWNGVVIGAVLAWSFARDAFWQSFLLFGAEVALGEAGVLFLLGMPLISLIPRIFHLERKTAA
;
A
#
# COMPACT_ATOMS: atom_id res chain seq x y z
N MET A 1 1.66 23.56 17.10
CA MET A 1 0.96 22.37 16.59
C MET A 1 -0.23 22.12 17.50
N ASN A 2 -1.44 22.18 16.94
CA ASN A 2 -2.67 22.08 17.74
C ASN A 2 -2.85 20.61 18.20
N SER A 3 -3.43 20.38 19.41
CA SER A 3 -3.59 19.03 19.97
C SER A 3 -4.43 18.11 19.07
N ASN A 4 -5.37 18.68 18.31
CA ASN A 4 -6.19 17.94 17.34
C ASN A 4 -5.36 17.44 16.13
N ASP A 5 -4.46 18.29 15.61
CA ASP A 5 -3.57 17.97 14.49
C ASP A 5 -2.57 16.85 14.88
N LEU A 6 -2.08 16.86 16.12
CA LEU A 6 -1.21 15.80 16.63
C LEU A 6 -1.96 14.46 16.79
N ARG A 7 -3.19 14.51 17.30
CA ARG A 7 -4.03 13.31 17.46
C ARG A 7 -4.34 12.67 16.11
N GLU A 8 -4.73 13.45 15.11
CA GLU A 8 -5.00 12.93 13.76
C GLU A 8 -3.75 12.28 13.16
N LYS A 9 -2.59 12.89 13.27
CA LYS A 9 -1.33 12.38 12.75
C LYS A 9 -0.78 11.15 13.49
N LEU A 10 -1.28 10.84 14.67
CA LEU A 10 -0.92 9.63 15.42
C LEU A 10 -2.01 8.55 15.34
N ILE A 11 -3.27 8.93 15.53
CA ILE A 11 -4.38 7.96 15.61
C ILE A 11 -4.67 7.33 14.25
N ILE A 12 -4.76 8.16 13.20
CA ILE A 12 -5.10 7.65 11.86
C ILE A 12 -4.06 6.64 11.35
N PRO A 13 -2.73 6.91 11.39
CA PRO A 13 -1.74 5.91 11.00
C PRO A 13 -1.81 4.64 11.84
N ALA A 14 -2.03 4.75 13.15
CA ALA A 14 -2.12 3.59 14.03
C ALA A 14 -3.31 2.70 13.67
N VAL A 15 -4.48 3.30 13.43
CA VAL A 15 -5.70 2.57 13.02
C VAL A 15 -5.50 1.94 11.64
N VAL A 16 -4.93 2.66 10.68
CA VAL A 16 -4.67 2.14 9.32
C VAL A 16 -3.67 0.99 9.37
N GLY A 17 -2.59 1.11 10.16
CA GLY A 17 -1.61 0.04 10.32
C GLY A 17 -2.19 -1.20 10.99
N ALA A 18 -3.01 -1.02 12.04
CA ALA A 18 -3.70 -2.12 12.71
C ALA A 18 -4.69 -2.83 11.76
N LEU A 19 -5.45 -2.05 10.97
CA LEU A 19 -6.38 -2.60 9.98
C LEU A 19 -5.63 -3.36 8.88
N TYR A 20 -4.51 -2.80 8.38
CA TYR A 20 -3.66 -3.46 7.41
C TYR A 20 -3.17 -4.82 7.94
N ALA A 21 -2.58 -4.85 9.13
CA ALA A 21 -2.10 -6.07 9.75
C ALA A 21 -3.22 -7.09 9.97
N ALA A 22 -4.35 -6.65 10.52
CA ALA A 22 -5.51 -7.51 10.77
C ALA A 22 -6.06 -8.13 9.47
N LEU A 23 -6.27 -7.34 8.42
CA LEU A 23 -6.75 -7.83 7.14
C LEU A 23 -5.78 -8.84 6.51
N THR A 24 -4.48 -8.53 6.54
CA THR A 24 -3.46 -9.43 5.96
C THR A 24 -3.41 -10.76 6.71
N MET A 25 -3.45 -10.72 8.05
CA MET A 25 -3.35 -11.93 8.89
C MET A 25 -4.64 -12.76 8.88
N LEU A 26 -5.82 -12.12 8.91
CA LEU A 26 -7.11 -12.81 8.80
C LEU A 26 -7.28 -13.52 7.46
N LEU A 27 -6.73 -12.94 6.41
CA LEU A 27 -6.78 -13.48 5.05
C LEU A 27 -5.46 -14.14 4.65
N ALA A 28 -4.68 -14.63 5.61
CA ALA A 28 -3.35 -15.22 5.40
C ALA A 28 -3.27 -16.24 4.25
N PRO A 29 -4.23 -17.17 4.05
CA PRO A 29 -4.14 -18.15 2.96
C PRO A 29 -4.10 -17.53 1.57
N ILE A 30 -4.74 -16.38 1.35
CA ILE A 30 -4.72 -15.66 0.08
C ILE A 30 -3.67 -14.55 0.05
N SER A 31 -3.34 -13.99 1.22
CA SER A 31 -2.34 -12.91 1.34
C SER A 31 -0.90 -13.39 1.13
N TYR A 32 -0.60 -14.64 1.53
CA TYR A 32 0.73 -15.27 1.39
C TYR A 32 0.73 -16.44 0.40
N GLY A 33 -0.31 -16.56 -0.43
CA GLY A 33 -0.36 -17.50 -1.54
C GLY A 33 0.55 -17.09 -2.71
N ASN A 34 0.64 -17.91 -3.74
CA ASN A 34 1.53 -17.65 -4.89
C ASN A 34 1.27 -16.29 -5.56
N LEU A 35 0.02 -15.91 -5.77
CA LEU A 35 -0.36 -14.61 -6.35
C LEU A 35 -0.36 -13.47 -5.33
N GLN A 36 -0.12 -13.74 -4.05
CA GLN A 36 -0.13 -12.76 -2.94
C GLN A 36 -1.27 -11.72 -3.04
N PHE A 37 -2.52 -12.19 -3.09
CA PHE A 37 -3.68 -11.33 -3.21
C PHE A 37 -4.00 -10.66 -1.86
N ARG A 38 -3.24 -9.61 -1.51
CA ARG A 38 -3.34 -8.89 -0.24
C ARG A 38 -4.40 -7.81 -0.30
N ILE A 39 -5.60 -8.08 0.20
CA ILE A 39 -6.70 -7.09 0.24
C ILE A 39 -6.31 -5.83 1.02
N SER A 40 -5.46 -5.94 2.03
CA SER A 40 -4.92 -4.82 2.80
C SER A 40 -4.14 -3.80 1.96
N GLU A 41 -3.57 -4.20 0.81
CA GLU A 41 -2.87 -3.28 -0.10
C GLU A 41 -3.80 -2.20 -0.69
N ALA A 42 -5.12 -2.43 -0.72
CA ALA A 42 -6.07 -1.38 -1.08
C ALA A 42 -5.92 -0.12 -0.19
N LEU A 43 -5.44 -0.28 1.05
CA LEU A 43 -5.19 0.84 1.96
C LEU A 43 -3.96 1.68 1.55
N CYS A 44 -3.08 1.15 0.68
CA CYS A 44 -1.89 1.86 0.19
C CYS A 44 -2.22 3.07 -0.70
N VAL A 45 -3.49 3.28 -1.03
CA VAL A 45 -3.96 4.50 -1.68
C VAL A 45 -4.31 5.63 -0.69
N LEU A 46 -4.47 5.36 0.61
CA LEU A 46 -4.80 6.36 1.63
C LEU A 46 -3.79 7.52 1.70
N PRO A 47 -2.47 7.30 1.52
CA PRO A 47 -1.49 8.37 1.51
C PRO A 47 -1.74 9.47 0.47
N VAL A 48 -2.50 9.19 -0.59
CA VAL A 48 -2.95 10.20 -1.56
C VAL A 48 -3.59 11.40 -0.85
N PHE A 49 -4.40 11.14 0.19
CA PHE A 49 -5.11 12.15 0.97
C PHE A 49 -4.45 12.41 2.32
N PHE A 50 -3.93 11.37 2.97
CA PHE A 50 -3.35 11.38 4.31
C PHE A 50 -1.90 10.85 4.29
N PRO A 51 -0.90 11.67 3.91
CA PRO A 51 0.49 11.21 3.71
C PRO A 51 1.11 10.49 4.92
N TYR A 52 0.70 10.87 6.13
CA TYR A 52 1.18 10.28 7.37
C TYR A 52 0.73 8.81 7.56
N THR A 53 -0.28 8.35 6.81
CA THR A 53 -0.70 6.94 6.83
C THR A 53 0.36 5.99 6.24
N SER A 54 1.32 6.50 5.44
CA SER A 54 2.44 5.71 4.94
C SER A 54 3.25 5.05 6.05
N VAL A 55 3.42 5.74 7.19
CA VAL A 55 4.12 5.18 8.37
C VAL A 55 3.27 4.08 9.03
N GLY A 56 1.96 4.28 9.11
CA GLY A 56 1.04 3.26 9.63
C GLY A 56 1.06 2.00 8.78
N LEU A 57 1.00 2.15 7.45
CA LEU A 57 1.08 1.03 6.51
C LEU A 57 2.42 0.27 6.63
N PHE A 58 3.53 1.00 6.74
CA PHE A 58 4.85 0.42 6.98
C PHE A 58 4.86 -0.47 8.24
N LEU A 59 4.38 0.06 9.37
CA LEU A 59 4.34 -0.68 10.64
C LEU A 59 3.36 -1.84 10.58
N GLY A 60 2.18 -1.65 9.97
CA GLY A 60 1.19 -2.70 9.77
C GLY A 60 1.71 -3.84 8.88
N CYS A 61 2.42 -3.50 7.81
CA CYS A 61 3.07 -4.48 6.94
C CYS A 61 4.19 -5.23 7.67
N ALA A 62 5.02 -4.54 8.45
CA ALA A 62 6.06 -5.19 9.25
C ALA A 62 5.47 -6.21 10.23
N LEU A 63 4.39 -5.85 10.93
CA LEU A 63 3.68 -6.76 11.85
C LEU A 63 3.06 -7.95 11.09
N ALA A 64 2.39 -7.70 9.96
CA ALA A 64 1.81 -8.76 9.15
C ALA A 64 2.88 -9.74 8.65
N ASN A 65 4.02 -9.24 8.17
CA ASN A 65 5.09 -10.06 7.60
C ASN A 65 5.85 -10.90 8.64
N MET A 66 5.62 -10.71 9.94
CA MET A 66 6.21 -11.60 10.98
C MET A 66 5.79 -13.06 10.83
N ILE A 67 4.66 -13.35 10.18
CA ILE A 67 4.20 -14.72 9.89
C ILE A 67 4.52 -15.18 8.47
N SER A 68 5.24 -14.37 7.69
CA SER A 68 5.65 -14.70 6.32
C SER A 68 6.67 -15.83 6.30
N ALA A 69 6.54 -16.76 5.34
CA ALA A 69 7.48 -17.84 5.12
C ALA A 69 8.88 -17.34 4.68
N ALA A 70 9.00 -16.14 4.08
CA ALA A 70 10.27 -15.51 3.74
C ALA A 70 10.99 -14.89 4.95
N GLY A 71 10.35 -14.91 6.14
CA GLY A 71 10.95 -14.52 7.41
C GLY A 71 11.35 -13.05 7.49
N ILE A 72 12.52 -12.80 8.12
CA ILE A 72 12.98 -11.43 8.42
C ILE A 72 13.20 -10.57 7.14
N LEU A 73 13.50 -11.18 6.02
CA LEU A 73 13.69 -10.46 4.77
C LEU A 73 12.37 -9.81 4.31
N ASP A 74 11.26 -10.50 4.45
CA ASP A 74 9.94 -9.94 4.11
C ASP A 74 9.51 -8.88 5.14
N VAL A 75 9.82 -9.08 6.41
CA VAL A 75 9.56 -8.07 7.45
C VAL A 75 10.27 -6.76 7.11
N VAL A 76 11.55 -6.81 6.75
CA VAL A 76 12.34 -5.60 6.49
C VAL A 76 12.05 -5.03 5.10
N PHE A 77 12.27 -5.82 4.06
CA PHE A 77 12.19 -5.31 2.69
C PHE A 77 10.74 -5.13 2.22
N GLY A 78 9.82 -6.01 2.63
CA GLY A 78 8.41 -5.87 2.30
C GLY A 78 7.79 -4.63 2.93
N SER A 79 8.09 -4.35 4.21
CA SER A 79 7.60 -3.14 4.85
C SER A 79 8.22 -1.86 4.26
N LEU A 80 9.50 -1.88 3.88
CA LEU A 80 10.14 -0.77 3.18
C LEU A 80 9.52 -0.54 1.80
N ALA A 81 9.19 -1.60 1.05
CA ALA A 81 8.49 -1.49 -0.22
C ALA A 81 7.13 -0.81 -0.04
N THR A 82 6.35 -1.22 0.97
CA THR A 82 5.07 -0.59 1.32
C THR A 82 5.24 0.88 1.72
N LEU A 83 6.30 1.22 2.45
CA LEU A 83 6.60 2.63 2.77
C LEU A 83 6.88 3.44 1.51
N CYS A 84 7.76 2.95 0.64
CA CYS A 84 8.10 3.62 -0.63
C CYS A 84 6.86 3.78 -1.51
N ALA A 85 6.03 2.75 -1.63
CA ALA A 85 4.77 2.80 -2.34
C ALA A 85 3.83 3.87 -1.78
N GLY A 86 3.68 3.92 -0.45
CA GLY A 86 2.89 4.93 0.24
C GLY A 86 3.40 6.36 0.02
N LEU A 87 4.72 6.57 0.05
CA LEU A 87 5.32 7.87 -0.23
C LEU A 87 5.10 8.30 -1.69
N CYS A 88 5.20 7.38 -2.65
CA CYS A 88 4.87 7.64 -4.04
C CYS A 88 3.38 7.98 -4.22
N ALA A 89 2.47 7.24 -3.59
CA ALA A 89 1.05 7.55 -3.59
C ALA A 89 0.77 8.93 -2.97
N ALA A 90 1.45 9.27 -1.87
CA ALA A 90 1.38 10.61 -1.26
C ALA A 90 1.85 11.71 -2.22
N ALA A 91 2.90 11.47 -3.00
CA ALA A 91 3.37 12.41 -4.01
C ALA A 91 2.31 12.63 -5.11
N CYS A 92 1.64 11.56 -5.57
CA CYS A 92 0.54 11.66 -6.55
C CYS A 92 -0.63 12.52 -6.04
N GLY A 93 -0.89 12.51 -4.73
CA GLY A 93 -1.96 13.31 -4.11
C GLY A 93 -1.59 14.75 -3.76
N ARG A 94 -0.34 15.18 -3.96
CA ARG A 94 0.16 16.49 -3.49
C ARG A 94 -0.69 17.66 -4.00
N GLU A 95 -0.97 17.68 -5.31
CA GLU A 95 -1.74 18.77 -5.92
C GLU A 95 -3.21 18.73 -5.46
N ALA A 96 -3.80 17.55 -5.37
CA ALA A 96 -5.16 17.37 -4.88
C ALA A 96 -5.34 17.93 -3.44
N ARG A 97 -4.38 17.65 -2.57
CA ARG A 97 -4.40 18.20 -1.18
C ARG A 97 -4.21 19.72 -1.15
N ARG A 98 -3.44 20.28 -2.09
CA ARG A 98 -3.21 21.72 -2.18
C ARG A 98 -4.44 22.47 -2.68
N THR A 99 -5.11 21.93 -3.68
CA THR A 99 -6.24 22.59 -4.37
C THR A 99 -7.61 22.25 -3.78
N GLY A 100 -7.71 21.13 -3.05
CA GLY A 100 -8.98 20.56 -2.58
C GLY A 100 -9.75 19.87 -3.72
N ALA A 101 -9.12 19.67 -4.89
CA ALA A 101 -9.70 18.97 -6.04
C ALA A 101 -9.37 17.47 -6.00
N MET A 102 -10.11 16.68 -6.78
CA MET A 102 -9.77 15.27 -6.98
C MET A 102 -8.46 15.12 -7.74
N PRO A 103 -7.62 14.11 -7.43
CA PRO A 103 -6.47 13.77 -8.24
C PRO A 103 -6.90 13.45 -9.67
N SER A 104 -6.09 13.87 -10.66
CA SER A 104 -6.34 13.51 -12.06
C SER A 104 -6.38 11.99 -12.26
N ALA A 105 -7.01 11.53 -13.33
CA ALA A 105 -7.08 10.10 -13.65
C ALA A 105 -5.68 9.46 -13.70
N ALA A 106 -4.71 10.16 -14.32
CA ALA A 106 -3.32 9.69 -14.36
C ALA A 106 -2.70 9.54 -12.96
N MET A 107 -2.90 10.51 -12.06
CA MET A 107 -2.38 10.44 -10.70
C MET A 107 -3.02 9.32 -9.88
N ARG A 108 -4.31 9.05 -10.08
CA ARG A 108 -4.99 7.90 -9.44
C ARG A 108 -4.43 6.56 -9.92
N VAL A 109 -4.21 6.42 -11.22
CA VAL A 109 -3.59 5.23 -11.81
C VAL A 109 -2.16 5.06 -11.29
N LEU A 110 -1.34 6.12 -11.27
CA LEU A 110 0.02 6.09 -10.76
C LEU A 110 0.07 5.74 -9.26
N ALA A 111 -0.88 6.24 -8.46
CA ALA A 111 -0.98 5.89 -7.05
C ALA A 111 -1.27 4.39 -6.86
N CYS A 112 -2.13 3.78 -7.70
CA CYS A 112 -2.39 2.34 -7.69
C CYS A 112 -1.20 1.53 -8.24
N LEU A 113 -0.48 2.05 -9.23
CA LEU A 113 0.69 1.36 -9.80
C LEU A 113 1.91 1.37 -8.86
N SER A 114 1.98 2.32 -7.93
CA SER A 114 3.16 2.43 -7.07
C SER A 114 3.37 1.20 -6.17
N PRO A 115 2.37 0.64 -5.45
CA PRO A 115 2.55 -0.61 -4.72
C PRO A 115 2.84 -1.80 -5.65
N VAL A 116 2.16 -1.88 -6.80
CA VAL A 116 2.41 -2.93 -7.80
C VAL A 116 3.88 -2.98 -8.20
N ALA A 117 4.47 -1.82 -8.50
CA ALA A 117 5.87 -1.73 -8.91
C ALA A 117 6.84 -2.05 -7.76
N TRP A 118 6.64 -1.43 -6.58
CA TRP A 118 7.53 -1.65 -5.44
C TRP A 118 7.46 -3.08 -4.93
N ASN A 119 6.27 -3.63 -4.73
CA ASN A 119 6.12 -5.00 -4.23
C ASN A 119 6.53 -6.03 -5.29
N GLY A 120 6.16 -5.86 -6.55
CA GLY A 120 6.58 -6.74 -7.63
C GLY A 120 8.11 -6.90 -7.69
N VAL A 121 8.85 -5.79 -7.59
CA VAL A 121 10.31 -5.81 -7.64
C VAL A 121 10.90 -6.32 -6.32
N VAL A 122 10.52 -5.74 -5.19
CA VAL A 122 11.17 -6.01 -3.90
C VAL A 122 10.77 -7.40 -3.37
N ILE A 123 9.47 -7.71 -3.36
CA ILE A 123 8.99 -9.01 -2.86
C ILE A 123 9.38 -10.12 -3.83
N GLY A 124 9.32 -9.88 -5.15
CA GLY A 124 9.84 -10.82 -6.15
C GLY A 124 11.29 -11.20 -5.88
N ALA A 125 12.15 -10.23 -5.57
CA ALA A 125 13.55 -10.47 -5.21
C ALA A 125 13.69 -11.21 -3.87
N VAL A 126 12.91 -10.84 -2.85
CA VAL A 126 12.90 -11.52 -1.54
C VAL A 126 12.52 -12.98 -1.69
N LEU A 127 11.46 -13.29 -2.44
CA LEU A 127 10.99 -14.65 -2.66
C LEU A 127 12.00 -15.48 -3.46
N ALA A 128 12.57 -14.91 -4.54
CA ALA A 128 13.58 -15.60 -5.34
C ALA A 128 14.83 -15.91 -4.51
N TRP A 129 15.26 -14.97 -3.67
CA TRP A 129 16.38 -15.18 -2.77
C TRP A 129 16.11 -16.23 -1.69
N SER A 130 14.90 -16.25 -1.14
CA SER A 130 14.52 -17.13 -0.03
C SER A 130 14.27 -18.56 -0.47
N PHE A 131 13.69 -18.76 -1.66
CA PHE A 131 13.17 -20.08 -2.06
C PHE A 131 13.81 -20.67 -3.32
N ALA A 132 14.50 -19.87 -4.14
CA ALA A 132 15.01 -20.32 -5.44
C ALA A 132 16.34 -19.65 -5.81
N ARG A 133 17.27 -19.60 -4.86
CA ARG A 133 18.56 -18.89 -5.01
C ARG A 133 19.36 -19.37 -6.23
N ASP A 134 19.37 -20.66 -6.52
CA ASP A 134 20.14 -21.22 -7.64
C ASP A 134 19.58 -20.81 -9.01
N ALA A 135 18.28 -20.49 -9.08
CA ALA A 135 17.59 -20.01 -10.29
C ALA A 135 17.07 -18.58 -10.08
N PHE A 136 17.82 -17.72 -9.39
CA PHE A 136 17.38 -16.41 -8.90
C PHE A 136 16.68 -15.57 -9.97
N TRP A 137 17.30 -15.34 -11.12
CA TRP A 137 16.76 -14.42 -12.13
C TRP A 137 15.45 -14.88 -12.75
N GLN A 138 15.33 -16.20 -13.01
CA GLN A 138 14.10 -16.78 -13.53
C GLN A 138 12.97 -16.71 -12.51
N SER A 139 13.29 -17.06 -11.26
CA SER A 139 12.34 -17.02 -10.14
C SER A 139 11.96 -15.61 -9.76
N PHE A 140 12.87 -14.64 -9.83
CA PHE A 140 12.61 -13.22 -9.61
C PHE A 140 11.56 -12.69 -10.60
N LEU A 141 11.71 -13.00 -11.89
CA LEU A 141 10.74 -12.57 -12.89
C LEU A 141 9.36 -13.25 -12.67
N LEU A 142 9.35 -14.53 -12.34
CA LEU A 142 8.11 -15.27 -12.08
C LEU A 142 7.41 -14.74 -10.83
N PHE A 143 8.06 -14.77 -9.68
CA PHE A 143 7.48 -14.30 -8.42
C PHE A 143 7.13 -12.81 -8.45
N GLY A 144 7.97 -11.98 -9.07
CA GLY A 144 7.68 -10.57 -9.24
C GLY A 144 6.43 -10.32 -10.08
N ALA A 145 6.25 -11.07 -11.16
CA ALA A 145 5.05 -11.01 -12.00
C ALA A 145 3.80 -11.50 -11.24
N GLU A 146 3.88 -12.60 -10.49
CA GLU A 146 2.78 -13.12 -9.68
C GLU A 146 2.34 -12.10 -8.62
N VAL A 147 3.28 -11.52 -7.87
CA VAL A 147 3.02 -10.48 -6.89
C VAL A 147 2.40 -9.24 -7.56
N ALA A 148 2.99 -8.77 -8.66
CA ALA A 148 2.48 -7.59 -9.37
C ALA A 148 1.05 -7.81 -9.91
N LEU A 149 0.72 -9.00 -10.38
CA LEU A 149 -0.63 -9.33 -10.85
C LEU A 149 -1.64 -9.35 -9.69
N GLY A 150 -1.30 -9.99 -8.57
CA GLY A 150 -2.14 -10.00 -7.37
C GLY A 150 -2.40 -8.59 -6.83
N GLU A 151 -1.35 -7.79 -6.70
CA GLU A 151 -1.40 -6.39 -6.30
C GLU A 151 -2.25 -5.54 -7.27
N ALA A 152 -2.04 -5.67 -8.57
CA ALA A 152 -2.81 -4.95 -9.57
C ALA A 152 -4.30 -5.27 -9.45
N GLY A 153 -4.65 -6.55 -9.28
CA GLY A 153 -6.03 -6.97 -9.04
C GLY A 153 -6.66 -6.23 -7.86
N VAL A 154 -6.00 -6.24 -6.69
CA VAL A 154 -6.50 -5.57 -5.48
C VAL A 154 -6.60 -4.06 -5.67
N LEU A 155 -5.55 -3.44 -6.19
CA LEU A 155 -5.47 -1.97 -6.29
C LEU A 155 -6.42 -1.39 -7.31
N PHE A 156 -6.62 -2.05 -8.44
CA PHE A 156 -7.58 -1.56 -9.43
C PHE A 156 -9.03 -1.91 -9.08
N LEU A 157 -9.29 -3.06 -8.44
CA LEU A 157 -10.65 -3.45 -8.04
C LEU A 157 -11.11 -2.77 -6.75
N LEU A 158 -10.22 -2.56 -5.78
CA LEU A 158 -10.58 -2.00 -4.47
C LEU A 158 -9.94 -0.62 -4.22
N GLY A 159 -8.66 -0.43 -4.54
CA GLY A 159 -7.93 0.82 -4.31
C GLY A 159 -8.47 1.98 -5.17
N MET A 160 -8.73 1.76 -6.45
CA MET A 160 -9.24 2.80 -7.35
C MET A 160 -10.63 3.33 -6.93
N PRO A 161 -11.63 2.47 -6.63
CA PRO A 161 -12.89 2.92 -6.02
C PRO A 161 -12.68 3.64 -4.70
N LEU A 162 -11.76 3.16 -3.84
CA LEU A 162 -11.47 3.76 -2.55
C LEU A 162 -10.95 5.19 -2.69
N ILE A 163 -10.04 5.48 -3.65
CA ILE A 163 -9.59 6.84 -3.95
C ILE A 163 -10.77 7.76 -4.28
N SER A 164 -11.77 7.26 -5.00
CA SER A 164 -12.94 8.05 -5.38
C SER A 164 -13.94 8.24 -4.25
N LEU A 165 -13.95 7.33 -3.27
CA LEU A 165 -14.90 7.32 -2.16
C LEU A 165 -14.41 8.16 -0.96
N ILE A 166 -13.10 8.16 -0.66
CA ILE A 166 -12.51 8.85 0.48
C ILE A 166 -12.92 10.33 0.57
N PRO A 167 -12.81 11.16 -0.50
CA PRO A 167 -13.18 12.57 -0.41
C PRO A 167 -14.64 12.80 -0.05
N ARG A 168 -15.53 11.89 -0.47
CA ARG A 168 -16.96 11.95 -0.15
C ARG A 168 -17.22 11.62 1.32
N ILE A 169 -16.56 10.58 1.86
CA ILE A 169 -16.70 10.15 3.26
C ILE A 169 -16.15 11.22 4.21
N PHE A 170 -14.97 11.77 3.90
CA PHE A 170 -14.29 12.74 4.77
C PHE A 170 -14.63 14.19 4.44
N HIS A 171 -15.59 14.46 3.54
CA HIS A 171 -16.01 15.80 3.12
C HIS A 171 -14.81 16.69 2.70
N LEU A 172 -13.81 16.07 2.05
CA LEU A 172 -12.59 16.74 1.60
C LEU A 172 -12.80 17.60 0.35
N GLU A 173 -13.91 17.40 -0.36
CA GLU A 173 -14.29 18.24 -1.49
C GLU A 173 -14.66 19.62 -0.96
N ARG A 174 -13.78 20.62 -1.20
CA ARG A 174 -14.23 22.02 -1.07
C ARG A 174 -15.38 22.19 -2.03
N LYS A 175 -16.55 22.56 -1.51
CA LYS A 175 -17.62 23.14 -2.33
C LYS A 175 -16.93 24.24 -3.13
N THR A 176 -16.78 24.06 -4.43
CA THR A 176 -16.49 25.14 -5.36
C THR A 176 -17.61 26.13 -5.12
N ALA A 177 -17.31 27.19 -4.36
CA ALA A 177 -18.24 28.27 -4.13
C ALA A 177 -18.57 28.84 -5.52
N ALA A 178 -19.86 28.85 -5.79
CA ALA A 178 -20.45 29.52 -6.92
C ALA A 178 -20.04 30.99 -7.02
#